data_79b91a08b43cdaeccf78372f37b06f7e
#
_entry.id   79b91a08b43cdaeccf78372f37b06f7e
#
_cell.length_a   1.000
_cell.length_b   1.000
_cell.length_c   1.000
_cell.angle_alpha   90.00
_cell.angle_beta   90.00
_cell.angle_gamma   90.00
#
_symmetry.space_group_name_H-M   'P 1'
#
loop_
_entity.id
_entity.type
_entity.pdbx_description
1 polymer ?
#
loop_
_entity_poly.entity_id
_entity_poly.type
_entity_poly.pdbx_seq_one_letter_code
_entity_poly.pdbx_strand_id
1 'polypeptide(L)'
;SSDVCSSDLGVESYTVGSAEFTLSFAALHDGCMPLMDNGHYHPLEYVSDKIPAMLCFYPEFALHITRGVRWDSDHVLILDDETKEMAKEIVRNHALDRVYMALDYFDASINRVSALATGFRSWQKALLMALCTPNEMLKELQDTNQMSKLMVMNEAVKMLPIGEIWEEYCRRENVCDDFHFYDEIEKYESEVLADRA
;
A
#
# COMPACT_ATOMS: atom_id res chain seq x y z
N SER A 1 -17.13 -6.92 10.36
CA SER A 1 -15.70 -7.03 10.04
C SER A 1 -14.92 -6.79 11.31
N SER A 2 -14.23 -7.78 11.81
CA SER A 2 -13.25 -7.55 12.86
C SER A 2 -11.97 -7.10 12.16
N ASP A 3 -11.67 -5.84 12.33
CA ASP A 3 -10.49 -5.18 11.86
C ASP A 3 -9.33 -5.46 12.82
N VAL A 4 -8.14 -5.68 12.31
CA VAL A 4 -6.92 -5.69 13.13
C VAL A 4 -6.73 -4.34 13.84
N CYS A 5 -7.28 -3.28 13.28
CA CYS A 5 -7.29 -1.92 13.86
C CYS A 5 -8.02 -1.81 15.20
N SER A 6 -8.79 -2.79 15.62
CA SER A 6 -9.47 -2.75 16.94
C SER A 6 -8.52 -2.86 18.13
N SER A 7 -7.24 -3.11 17.90
CA SER A 7 -6.20 -3.19 18.93
C SER A 7 -5.46 -1.88 19.20
N ASP A 8 -5.88 -0.78 18.59
CA ASP A 8 -5.16 0.50 18.58
C ASP A 8 -4.98 1.15 19.94
N LEU A 9 -5.85 0.87 20.87
CA LEU A 9 -5.84 1.53 22.18
C LEU A 9 -5.03 0.79 23.23
N GLY A 10 -4.50 -0.39 22.93
CA GLY A 10 -3.72 -1.21 23.85
C GLY A 10 -4.47 -1.73 25.07
N VAL A 11 -5.80 -1.67 25.03
CA VAL A 11 -6.71 -2.12 26.11
C VAL A 11 -7.53 -3.36 25.73
N GLU A 12 -7.41 -3.79 24.48
CA GLU A 12 -8.12 -4.92 23.92
C GLU A 12 -7.47 -6.25 24.33
N SER A 13 -8.27 -7.30 24.28
CA SER A 13 -7.76 -8.65 24.50
C SER A 13 -6.79 -9.07 23.39
N TYR A 14 -5.57 -9.41 23.75
CA TYR A 14 -4.56 -9.93 22.81
C TYR A 14 -5.05 -11.13 22.00
N THR A 15 -5.91 -11.96 22.56
CA THR A 15 -6.46 -13.12 21.85
C THR A 15 -7.35 -12.69 20.69
N VAL A 16 -8.26 -11.77 20.92
CA VAL A 16 -9.25 -11.30 19.91
C VAL A 16 -8.62 -10.31 18.95
N GLY A 17 -7.69 -9.47 19.42
CA GLY A 17 -7.00 -8.47 18.62
C GLY A 17 -5.76 -8.99 17.88
N SER A 18 -5.37 -10.27 18.06
CA SER A 18 -4.19 -10.79 17.37
C SER A 18 -4.47 -11.10 15.89
N ALA A 19 -3.45 -10.88 15.04
CA ALA A 19 -3.51 -11.24 13.63
C ALA A 19 -3.81 -12.73 13.44
N GLU A 20 -3.21 -13.61 14.27
CA GLU A 20 -3.42 -15.05 14.25
C GLU A 20 -4.87 -15.43 14.49
N PHE A 21 -5.53 -14.78 15.46
CA PHE A 21 -6.95 -15.01 15.71
C PHE A 21 -7.80 -14.54 14.53
N THR A 22 -7.61 -13.33 14.07
CA THR A 22 -8.40 -12.72 12.98
C THR A 22 -8.29 -13.53 11.69
N LEU A 23 -7.07 -13.89 11.29
CA LEU A 23 -6.81 -14.69 10.10
C LEU A 23 -7.39 -16.09 10.23
N SER A 24 -7.15 -16.77 11.36
CA SER A 24 -7.69 -18.11 11.59
C SER A 24 -9.22 -18.11 11.62
N PHE A 25 -9.82 -17.11 12.24
CA PHE A 25 -11.28 -16.96 12.28
C PHE A 25 -11.85 -16.79 10.87
N ALA A 26 -11.28 -15.88 10.07
CA ALA A 26 -11.73 -15.66 8.70
C ALA A 26 -11.56 -16.92 7.81
N ALA A 27 -10.51 -17.70 8.02
CA ALA A 27 -10.28 -18.93 7.27
C ALA A 27 -11.29 -20.05 7.60
N LEU A 28 -11.90 -20.02 8.80
CA LEU A 28 -12.81 -21.05 9.28
C LEU A 28 -14.30 -20.66 9.15
N HIS A 29 -14.60 -19.43 8.78
CA HIS A 29 -15.98 -18.93 8.77
C HIS A 29 -16.33 -18.31 7.43
N ASP A 30 -17.33 -18.88 6.77
CA ASP A 30 -17.87 -18.35 5.54
C ASP A 30 -18.43 -16.92 5.73
N GLY A 31 -18.26 -16.07 4.71
CA GLY A 31 -18.72 -14.68 4.74
C GLY A 31 -17.81 -13.74 5.53
N CYS A 32 -16.66 -14.21 5.98
CA CYS A 32 -15.63 -13.39 6.61
C CYS A 32 -14.49 -13.15 5.63
N MET A 33 -14.13 -11.89 5.44
CA MET A 33 -12.96 -11.47 4.67
C MET A 33 -11.94 -10.91 5.66
N PRO A 34 -10.69 -11.41 5.66
CA PRO A 34 -9.66 -10.86 6.52
C PRO A 34 -9.22 -9.48 6.04
N LEU A 35 -8.85 -8.64 6.98
CA LEU A 35 -8.21 -7.34 6.71
C LEU A 35 -6.83 -7.35 7.37
N MET A 36 -5.83 -6.94 6.63
CA MET A 36 -4.51 -6.61 7.17
C MET A 36 -4.30 -5.10 7.15
N ASP A 37 -3.70 -4.59 8.21
CA ASP A 37 -3.26 -3.20 8.29
C ASP A 37 -1.76 -3.17 8.54
N ASN A 38 -1.00 -2.52 7.67
CA ASN A 38 0.46 -2.55 7.79
C ASN A 38 1.01 -1.64 8.91
N GLY A 39 0.19 -0.77 9.49
CA GLY A 39 0.52 0.03 10.68
C GLY A 39 0.43 -0.72 12.00
N HIS A 40 -0.29 -1.86 12.02
CA HIS A 40 -0.60 -2.60 13.24
C HIS A 40 0.28 -3.83 13.48
N TYR A 41 1.24 -4.09 12.61
CA TYR A 41 2.25 -5.12 12.80
C TYR A 41 3.49 -4.57 13.50
N HIS A 42 4.27 -5.48 14.07
CA HIS A 42 5.57 -5.08 14.63
C HIS A 42 6.44 -4.43 13.52
N PRO A 43 7.21 -3.36 13.83
CA PRO A 43 8.00 -2.63 12.82
C PRO A 43 9.02 -3.46 12.02
N LEU A 44 9.36 -4.64 12.50
CA LEU A 44 10.23 -5.60 11.78
C LEU A 44 9.44 -6.67 11.02
N GLU A 45 8.11 -6.56 10.97
CA GLU A 45 7.22 -7.52 10.34
C GLU A 45 6.54 -6.87 9.13
N TYR A 46 7.04 -7.19 7.96
CA TYR A 46 6.57 -6.61 6.71
C TYR A 46 5.29 -7.29 6.22
N VAL A 47 4.28 -6.50 5.89
CA VAL A 47 3.01 -6.99 5.34
C VAL A 47 3.19 -7.48 3.91
N SER A 48 4.12 -6.91 3.15
CA SER A 48 4.47 -7.40 1.82
C SER A 48 4.83 -8.89 1.82
N ASP A 49 5.54 -9.38 2.84
CA ASP A 49 5.90 -10.80 2.98
C ASP A 49 4.66 -11.70 3.24
N LYS A 50 3.57 -11.14 3.76
CA LYS A 50 2.34 -11.87 4.09
C LYS A 50 1.39 -12.02 2.90
N ILE A 51 1.42 -11.06 1.97
CA ILE A 51 0.48 -11.01 0.83
C ILE A 51 0.47 -12.33 0.03
N PRO A 52 1.60 -12.92 -0.39
CA PRO A 52 1.59 -14.17 -1.14
C PRO A 52 0.94 -15.33 -0.37
N ALA A 53 1.20 -15.41 0.94
CA ALA A 53 0.60 -16.43 1.80
C ALA A 53 -0.92 -16.24 1.92
N MET A 54 -1.39 -14.99 2.09
CA MET A 54 -2.81 -14.67 2.13
C MET A 54 -3.51 -15.11 0.85
N LEU A 55 -2.92 -14.87 -0.30
CA LEU A 55 -3.46 -15.25 -1.61
C LEU A 55 -3.60 -16.78 -1.81
N CYS A 56 -2.89 -17.59 -1.02
CA CYS A 56 -3.03 -19.05 -1.03
C CYS A 56 -4.26 -19.54 -0.26
N PHE A 57 -4.70 -18.82 0.76
CA PHE A 57 -5.74 -19.27 1.68
C PHE A 57 -7.06 -18.53 1.53
N TYR A 58 -7.03 -17.30 1.00
CA TYR A 58 -8.21 -16.46 0.85
C TYR A 58 -8.46 -16.13 -0.61
N PRO A 59 -9.71 -16.24 -1.09
CA PRO A 59 -10.07 -15.83 -2.44
C PRO A 59 -9.86 -14.32 -2.63
N GLU A 60 -10.12 -13.55 -1.58
CA GLU A 60 -9.98 -12.10 -1.52
C GLU A 60 -9.67 -11.64 -0.08
N PHE A 61 -9.04 -10.50 0.08
CA PHE A 61 -8.82 -9.86 1.37
C PHE A 61 -8.72 -8.35 1.25
N ALA A 62 -8.88 -7.66 2.38
CA ALA A 62 -8.70 -6.22 2.46
C ALA A 62 -7.31 -5.85 3.02
N LEU A 63 -6.81 -4.70 2.59
CA LEU A 63 -5.54 -4.15 2.99
C LEU A 63 -5.70 -2.66 3.32
N HIS A 64 -5.48 -2.30 4.57
CA HIS A 64 -5.25 -0.92 4.96
C HIS A 64 -3.78 -0.60 4.75
N ILE A 65 -3.53 0.54 4.11
CA ILE A 65 -2.21 0.95 3.67
C ILE A 65 -1.88 2.27 4.36
N THR A 66 -0.91 2.19 5.24
CA THR A 66 -0.39 3.31 6.01
C THR A 66 1.14 3.26 6.05
N ARG A 67 1.76 4.19 6.72
CA ARG A 67 3.18 4.12 7.03
C ARG A 67 3.36 3.83 8.52
N GLY A 68 3.70 2.59 8.85
CA GLY A 68 4.06 2.19 10.20
C GLY A 68 5.43 2.76 10.58
N VAL A 69 5.47 3.68 11.55
CA VAL A 69 6.73 4.26 12.08
C VAL A 69 7.13 3.56 13.38
N ARG A 70 6.15 3.14 14.13
CA ARG A 70 6.28 2.37 15.36
C ARG A 70 5.17 1.35 15.38
N TRP A 71 5.18 0.45 16.33
CA TRP A 71 4.04 -0.41 16.55
C TRP A 71 2.78 0.43 16.78
N ASP A 72 1.72 0.06 16.11
CA ASP A 72 0.41 0.71 16.23
C ASP A 72 0.47 2.20 15.92
N SER A 73 0.95 2.53 14.73
CA SER A 73 1.05 3.92 14.29
C SER A 73 0.73 4.09 12.81
N ASP A 74 -0.29 4.88 12.56
CA ASP A 74 -0.80 5.17 11.22
C ASP A 74 -0.36 6.56 10.78
N HIS A 75 0.67 6.61 9.96
CA HIS A 75 1.19 7.85 9.40
C HIS A 75 0.88 7.96 7.90
N VAL A 76 0.95 9.17 7.39
CA VAL A 76 0.78 9.43 5.95
C VAL A 76 1.68 8.53 5.13
N LEU A 77 1.06 7.83 4.19
CA LEU A 77 1.77 6.95 3.28
C LEU A 77 2.75 7.74 2.41
N ILE A 78 3.97 7.23 2.32
CA ILE A 78 5.02 7.72 1.44
C ILE A 78 5.50 6.60 0.53
N LEU A 79 6.26 6.94 -0.49
CA LEU A 79 6.81 5.98 -1.45
C LEU A 79 8.11 5.35 -0.89
N ASP A 80 7.99 4.65 0.24
CA ASP A 80 9.09 3.89 0.84
C ASP A 80 9.21 2.47 0.26
N ASP A 81 10.12 1.69 0.81
CA ASP A 81 10.39 0.36 0.26
C ASP A 81 9.25 -0.62 0.56
N GLU A 82 8.64 -0.57 1.73
CA GLU A 82 7.51 -1.44 2.06
C GLU A 82 6.29 -1.14 1.19
N THR A 83 5.99 0.14 0.97
CA THR A 83 4.91 0.56 0.07
C THR A 83 5.10 0.00 -1.35
N LYS A 84 6.35 0.07 -1.86
CA LYS A 84 6.68 -0.48 -3.18
C LYS A 84 6.59 -2.00 -3.23
N GLU A 85 7.05 -2.69 -2.18
CA GLU A 85 7.02 -4.16 -2.12
C GLU A 85 5.58 -4.68 -1.96
N MET A 86 4.71 -4.03 -1.18
CA MET A 86 3.28 -4.39 -1.12
C MET A 86 2.62 -4.30 -2.50
N ALA A 87 2.82 -3.19 -3.21
CA ALA A 87 2.29 -3.02 -4.56
C ALA A 87 2.82 -4.07 -5.54
N LYS A 88 4.11 -4.38 -5.45
CA LYS A 88 4.78 -5.39 -6.26
C LYS A 88 4.23 -6.79 -5.99
N GLU A 89 3.99 -7.15 -4.72
CA GLU A 89 3.37 -8.44 -4.39
C GLU A 89 1.97 -8.58 -4.98
N ILE A 90 1.14 -7.53 -4.89
CA ILE A 90 -0.22 -7.54 -5.44
C ILE A 90 -0.17 -7.71 -6.96
N VAL A 91 0.67 -6.94 -7.64
CA VAL A 91 0.73 -6.95 -9.12
C VAL A 91 1.33 -8.25 -9.65
N ARG A 92 2.47 -8.71 -9.11
CA ARG A 92 3.14 -9.92 -9.61
C ARG A 92 2.35 -11.22 -9.37
N ASN A 93 1.45 -11.21 -8.39
CA ASN A 93 0.54 -12.31 -8.12
C ASN A 93 -0.82 -12.17 -8.84
N HIS A 94 -0.97 -11.20 -9.75
CA HIS A 94 -2.22 -10.92 -10.49
C HIS A 94 -3.42 -10.74 -9.56
N ALA A 95 -3.24 -10.03 -8.44
CA ALA A 95 -4.20 -9.94 -7.35
C ALA A 95 -4.90 -8.57 -7.25
N LEU A 96 -4.83 -7.73 -8.28
CA LEU A 96 -5.47 -6.41 -8.29
C LEU A 96 -7.00 -6.46 -8.12
N ASP A 97 -7.63 -7.54 -8.55
CA ASP A 97 -9.06 -7.80 -8.42
C ASP A 97 -9.44 -8.60 -7.17
N ARG A 98 -8.44 -9.01 -6.37
CA ARG A 98 -8.61 -9.85 -5.18
C ARG A 98 -8.24 -9.11 -3.87
N VAL A 99 -7.57 -7.98 -3.97
CA VAL A 99 -7.11 -7.20 -2.82
C VAL A 99 -7.83 -5.85 -2.79
N TYR A 100 -8.68 -5.66 -1.79
CA TYR A 100 -9.38 -4.40 -1.56
C TYR A 100 -8.47 -3.45 -0.80
N MET A 101 -7.94 -2.46 -1.48
CA MET A 101 -6.95 -1.53 -0.97
C MET A 101 -7.60 -0.24 -0.48
N ALA A 102 -7.31 0.16 0.75
CA ALA A 102 -7.74 1.42 1.32
C ALA A 102 -6.56 2.12 2.00
N LEU A 103 -6.53 3.44 1.95
CA LEU A 103 -5.62 4.23 2.77
C LEU A 103 -6.25 4.42 4.15
N ASP A 104 -5.49 4.10 5.19
CA ASP A 104 -5.93 4.29 6.57
C ASP A 104 -4.79 4.92 7.37
N TYR A 105 -4.88 6.22 7.57
CA TYR A 105 -3.95 6.95 8.42
C TYR A 105 -4.57 8.26 8.90
N PHE A 106 -4.07 8.68 10.04
CA PHE A 106 -4.42 9.91 10.67
C PHE A 106 -3.17 10.65 11.14
N ASP A 107 -2.86 11.77 10.52
CA ASP A 107 -1.76 12.64 10.93
C ASP A 107 -2.30 14.04 11.25
N ALA A 108 -2.26 14.38 12.53
CA ALA A 108 -2.74 15.68 13.02
C ALA A 108 -1.71 16.83 12.85
N SER A 109 -0.48 16.50 12.45
CA SER A 109 0.59 17.47 12.28
C SER A 109 0.57 18.21 10.95
N ILE A 110 -0.18 17.69 9.98
CA ILE A 110 -0.30 18.24 8.63
C ILE A 110 -1.76 18.36 8.21
N ASN A 111 -2.00 19.13 7.16
CA ASN A 111 -3.31 19.27 6.57
C ASN A 111 -3.83 17.92 6.06
N ARG A 112 -5.10 17.60 6.37
CA ARG A 112 -5.73 16.32 6.01
C ARG A 112 -5.84 16.12 4.50
N VAL A 113 -6.14 17.18 3.76
CA VAL A 113 -6.24 17.10 2.28
C VAL A 113 -4.88 16.80 1.69
N SER A 114 -3.83 17.49 2.17
CA SER A 114 -2.45 17.22 1.77
C SER A 114 -2.02 15.79 2.12
N ALA A 115 -2.36 15.32 3.31
CA ALA A 115 -2.06 13.96 3.76
C ALA A 115 -2.69 12.92 2.84
N LEU A 116 -4.01 13.04 2.58
CA LEU A 116 -4.73 12.11 1.72
C LEU A 116 -4.21 12.17 0.27
N ALA A 117 -4.05 13.36 -0.31
CA ALA A 117 -3.56 13.50 -1.67
C ALA A 117 -2.15 12.91 -1.85
N THR A 118 -1.24 13.18 -0.90
CA THR A 118 0.13 12.64 -0.92
C THR A 118 0.11 11.12 -0.83
N GLY A 119 -0.65 10.55 0.09
CA GLY A 119 -0.72 9.09 0.25
C GLY A 119 -1.34 8.38 -0.95
N PHE A 120 -2.44 8.90 -1.51
CA PHE A 120 -3.02 8.37 -2.74
C PHE A 120 -2.02 8.36 -3.89
N ARG A 121 -1.33 9.47 -4.10
CA ARG A 121 -0.32 9.57 -5.15
C ARG A 121 0.85 8.62 -4.91
N SER A 122 1.29 8.48 -3.66
CA SER A 122 2.34 7.52 -3.29
C SER A 122 1.95 6.08 -3.60
N TRP A 123 0.72 5.70 -3.26
CA TRP A 123 0.22 4.35 -3.59
C TRP A 123 0.06 4.13 -5.10
N GLN A 124 -0.49 5.08 -5.82
CA GLN A 124 -0.61 5.01 -7.28
C GLN A 124 0.76 4.87 -7.97
N LYS A 125 1.78 5.59 -7.47
CA LYS A 125 3.16 5.46 -7.99
C LYS A 125 3.75 4.09 -7.69
N ALA A 126 3.52 3.55 -6.49
CA ALA A 126 3.97 2.20 -6.14
C ALA A 126 3.33 1.15 -7.08
N LEU A 127 2.03 1.24 -7.34
CA LEU A 127 1.34 0.39 -8.31
C LEU A 127 1.88 0.59 -9.73
N LEU A 128 2.12 1.83 -10.16
CA LEU A 128 2.72 2.12 -11.46
C LEU A 128 4.10 1.47 -11.61
N MET A 129 4.96 1.58 -10.60
CA MET A 129 6.26 0.93 -10.59
C MET A 129 6.14 -0.59 -10.72
N ALA A 130 5.22 -1.18 -9.97
CA ALA A 130 4.96 -2.62 -10.01
C ALA A 130 4.43 -3.08 -11.39
N LEU A 131 3.52 -2.30 -12.00
CA LEU A 131 2.98 -2.57 -13.34
C LEU A 131 4.01 -2.40 -14.46
N CYS A 132 4.95 -1.46 -14.32
CA CYS A 132 6.05 -1.26 -15.26
C CYS A 132 7.17 -2.31 -15.10
N THR A 133 7.17 -3.07 -14.01
CA THR A 133 8.14 -4.14 -13.78
C THR A 133 7.82 -5.34 -14.69
N PRO A 134 8.79 -5.88 -15.44
CA PRO A 134 8.56 -7.02 -16.34
C PRO A 134 8.46 -8.35 -15.57
N ASN A 135 7.40 -8.49 -14.77
CA ASN A 135 7.22 -9.58 -13.80
C ASN A 135 7.29 -10.97 -14.43
N GLU A 136 6.69 -11.16 -15.61
CA GLU A 136 6.72 -12.46 -16.31
C GLU A 136 8.14 -12.87 -16.73
N MET A 137 8.93 -11.92 -17.23
CA MET A 137 10.32 -12.17 -17.58
C MET A 137 11.16 -12.51 -16.34
N LEU A 138 10.97 -11.77 -15.23
CA LEU A 138 11.68 -12.03 -13.98
C LEU A 138 11.31 -13.41 -13.42
N LYS A 139 10.04 -13.78 -13.50
CA LYS A 139 9.54 -15.10 -13.11
C LYS A 139 10.17 -16.20 -13.96
N GLU A 140 10.23 -16.05 -15.28
CA GLU A 140 10.86 -17.02 -16.19
C GLU A 140 12.34 -17.23 -15.86
N LEU A 141 13.07 -16.15 -15.55
CA LEU A 141 14.46 -16.23 -15.13
C LEU A 141 14.63 -17.02 -13.83
N GLN A 142 13.72 -16.85 -12.89
CA GLN A 142 13.70 -17.59 -11.64
C GLN A 142 13.37 -19.07 -11.88
N ASP A 143 12.32 -19.36 -12.61
CA ASP A 143 11.85 -20.72 -12.89
C ASP A 143 12.89 -21.54 -13.68
N THR A 144 13.68 -20.88 -14.53
CA THR A 144 14.79 -21.48 -15.28
C THR A 144 16.14 -21.42 -14.57
N ASN A 145 16.15 -21.05 -13.29
CA ASN A 145 17.36 -20.97 -12.44
C ASN A 145 18.48 -20.05 -12.99
N GLN A 146 18.10 -18.98 -13.71
CA GLN A 146 19.05 -17.99 -14.22
C GLN A 146 19.29 -16.86 -13.19
N MET A 147 19.70 -17.21 -11.98
CA MET A 147 19.72 -16.31 -10.81
C MET A 147 20.64 -15.10 -10.98
N SER A 148 21.80 -15.25 -11.65
CA SER A 148 22.69 -14.12 -11.92
C SER A 148 22.04 -13.09 -12.85
N LYS A 149 21.35 -13.57 -13.88
CA LYS A 149 20.63 -12.69 -14.80
C LYS A 149 19.43 -12.04 -14.13
N LEU A 150 18.68 -12.79 -13.30
CA LEU A 150 17.59 -12.27 -12.48
C LEU A 150 18.08 -11.12 -11.59
N MET A 151 19.20 -11.28 -10.91
CA MET A 151 19.81 -10.22 -10.09
C MET A 151 20.11 -8.97 -10.92
N VAL A 152 20.77 -9.11 -12.06
CA VAL A 152 21.10 -7.97 -12.94
C VAL A 152 19.84 -7.28 -13.45
N MET A 153 18.81 -8.02 -13.82
CA MET A 153 17.54 -7.45 -14.31
C MET A 153 16.77 -6.74 -13.20
N ASN A 154 16.76 -7.26 -11.98
CA ASN A 154 16.18 -6.57 -10.83
C ASN A 154 16.87 -5.22 -10.55
N GLU A 155 18.18 -5.13 -10.72
CA GLU A 155 18.89 -3.85 -10.60
C GLU A 155 18.55 -2.90 -11.76
N ALA A 156 18.44 -3.41 -12.98
CA ALA A 156 18.10 -2.60 -14.15
C ALA A 156 16.69 -1.99 -14.04
N VAL A 157 15.73 -2.73 -13.49
CA VAL A 157 14.35 -2.26 -13.27
C VAL A 157 14.28 -1.02 -12.36
N LYS A 158 15.21 -0.91 -11.40
CA LYS A 158 15.26 0.25 -10.49
C LYS A 158 15.57 1.58 -11.22
N MET A 159 16.10 1.51 -12.44
CA MET A 159 16.44 2.67 -13.25
C MET A 159 15.42 2.98 -14.35
N LEU A 160 14.23 2.37 -14.29
CA LEU A 160 13.13 2.74 -15.20
C LEU A 160 12.74 4.22 -15.00
N PRO A 161 12.38 4.94 -16.06
CA PRO A 161 12.01 6.35 -16.01
C PRO A 161 10.59 6.56 -15.44
N ILE A 162 10.37 6.10 -14.22
CA ILE A 162 9.05 6.10 -13.58
C ILE A 162 8.52 7.52 -13.39
N GLY A 163 9.40 8.49 -13.12
CA GLY A 163 9.00 9.91 -13.00
C GLY A 163 8.35 10.42 -14.28
N GLU A 164 8.99 10.21 -15.43
CA GLU A 164 8.48 10.64 -16.74
C GLU A 164 7.18 9.91 -17.11
N ILE A 165 7.09 8.61 -16.77
CA ILE A 165 5.86 7.84 -17.00
C ILE A 165 4.72 8.38 -16.12
N TRP A 166 5.01 8.75 -14.87
CA TRP A 166 4.04 9.35 -13.95
C TRP A 166 3.57 10.71 -14.42
N GLU A 167 4.48 11.57 -14.88
CA GLU A 167 4.13 12.89 -15.47
C GLU A 167 3.24 12.74 -16.70
N GLU A 168 3.57 11.80 -17.59
CA GLU A 168 2.75 11.52 -18.77
C GLU A 168 1.38 10.95 -18.38
N TYR A 169 1.29 10.11 -17.35
CA TYR A 169 0.02 9.66 -16.80
C TYR A 169 -0.81 10.86 -16.29
N CYS A 170 -0.23 11.72 -15.46
CA CYS A 170 -0.92 12.91 -14.96
C CYS A 170 -1.44 13.79 -16.10
N ARG A 171 -0.62 13.98 -17.13
CA ARG A 171 -0.99 14.77 -18.31
C ARG A 171 -2.17 14.13 -19.07
N ARG A 172 -2.19 12.81 -19.23
CA ARG A 172 -3.29 12.10 -19.94
C ARG A 172 -4.59 12.15 -19.16
N GLU A 173 -4.52 11.97 -17.87
CA GLU A 173 -5.68 12.00 -16.98
C GLU A 173 -6.13 13.45 -16.63
N ASN A 174 -5.42 14.45 -17.13
CA ASN A 174 -5.69 15.87 -16.85
C ASN A 174 -5.71 16.17 -15.34
N VAL A 175 -4.74 15.62 -14.61
CA VAL A 175 -4.49 15.89 -13.20
C VAL A 175 -3.15 16.56 -13.00
N CYS A 176 -3.01 17.34 -11.93
CA CYS A 176 -1.75 18.02 -11.62
C CYS A 176 -0.61 17.02 -11.39
N ASP A 177 0.59 17.37 -11.79
CA ASP A 177 1.81 16.65 -11.44
C ASP A 177 2.20 16.83 -9.96
N ASP A 178 3.34 16.27 -9.58
CA ASP A 178 3.79 16.29 -8.17
C ASP A 178 4.26 17.67 -7.70
N PHE A 179 4.64 18.56 -8.62
CA PHE A 179 5.12 19.89 -8.26
C PHE A 179 4.01 20.92 -8.12
N HIS A 180 2.84 20.67 -8.75
CA HIS A 180 1.75 21.62 -8.82
C HIS A 180 0.47 21.20 -8.07
N PHE A 181 0.34 19.94 -7.63
CA PHE A 181 -0.89 19.53 -6.94
C PHE A 181 -1.09 20.24 -5.59
N TYR A 182 0.00 20.68 -4.96
CA TYR A 182 -0.08 21.39 -3.69
C TYR A 182 -0.66 22.81 -3.85
N ASP A 183 -0.40 23.47 -4.97
CA ASP A 183 -0.99 24.77 -5.30
C ASP A 183 -2.53 24.71 -5.33
N GLU A 184 -3.08 23.60 -5.84
CA GLU A 184 -4.52 23.37 -5.84
C GLU A 184 -5.08 23.14 -4.42
N ILE A 185 -4.29 22.51 -3.54
CA ILE A 185 -4.67 22.34 -2.13
C ILE A 185 -4.67 23.70 -1.41
N GLU A 186 -3.64 24.52 -1.58
CA GLU A 186 -3.59 25.87 -0.97
C GLU A 186 -4.76 26.73 -1.45
N LYS A 187 -5.09 26.64 -2.73
CA LYS A 187 -6.25 27.34 -3.30
C LYS A 187 -7.55 26.85 -2.65
N TYR A 188 -7.74 25.53 -2.53
CA TYR A 188 -8.92 24.96 -1.85
C TYR A 188 -9.00 25.39 -0.39
N GLU A 189 -7.90 25.43 0.32
CA GLU A 189 -7.83 25.91 1.70
C GLU A 189 -8.26 27.38 1.83
N SER A 190 -7.72 28.22 0.97
CA SER A 190 -8.00 29.68 1.02
C SER A 190 -9.41 30.04 0.54
N GLU A 191 -9.95 29.32 -0.43
CA GLU A 191 -11.24 29.64 -1.06
C GLU A 191 -12.44 28.90 -0.40
N VAL A 192 -12.19 27.73 0.20
CA VAL A 192 -13.29 26.87 0.71
C VAL A 192 -13.19 26.61 2.20
N LEU A 193 -12.00 26.26 2.72
CA LEU A 193 -11.87 25.90 4.13
C LEU A 193 -11.84 27.12 5.03
N ALA A 194 -11.29 28.25 4.59
CA ALA A 194 -11.25 29.48 5.37
C ALA A 194 -12.67 29.99 5.72
N ASP A 195 -13.64 29.75 4.85
CA ASP A 195 -15.04 30.16 5.09
C ASP A 195 -15.82 29.19 6.02
N ARG A 196 -15.21 28.07 6.41
CA ARG A 196 -15.81 27.04 7.29
C ARG A 196 -15.27 27.07 8.72
N ALA A 197 -14.29 27.91 9.01
CA ALA A 197 -13.61 28.01 10.30
C ALA A 197 -14.37 28.85 11.34
#